data_01fd4c38fa4f00386c1c993987268d02
#
_entry.id   01fd4c38fa4f00386c1c993987268d02
#
_cell.length_a   1.000
_cell.length_b   1.000
_cell.length_c   1.000
_cell.angle_alpha   90.00
_cell.angle_beta   90.00
_cell.angle_gamma   90.00
#
_symmetry.space_group_name_H-M   'P 1'
#
loop_
_entity.id
_entity.type
_entity.pdbx_description
1 polymer ?
#
loop_
_entity_poly.entity_id
_entity_poly.type
_entity_poly.pdbx_seq_one_letter_code
_entity_poly.pdbx_strand_id
1 'polypeptide(L)'
;MSLEILAVDDSRTMRDMIRLALLPAGFNVHTADDGVHGIEVLEGIKPDAIITDINMPRMDGFGFIDAVRGQEKHRATPILVLTTEAAPELKARARSAGATGWIVKPFDPGKLIKALQMVAG
;
A
#
# COMPACT_ATOMS: atom_id res chain seq x y z
N MET A 1 9.46 -15.88 10.01
CA MET A 1 9.94 -15.02 8.92
C MET A 1 9.10 -13.76 8.84
N SER A 2 9.76 -12.64 8.58
CA SER A 2 9.08 -11.35 8.53
C SER A 2 8.51 -11.10 7.14
N LEU A 3 7.29 -10.58 7.07
CA LEU A 3 6.71 -10.12 5.83
C LEU A 3 7.27 -8.75 5.45
N GLU A 4 7.54 -8.55 4.17
CA GLU A 4 8.05 -7.29 3.62
C GLU A 4 6.90 -6.45 3.10
N ILE A 5 6.77 -5.23 3.60
CA ILE A 5 5.69 -4.32 3.23
C ILE A 5 6.27 -3.06 2.59
N LEU A 6 5.69 -2.62 1.49
CA LEU A 6 5.96 -1.29 0.93
C LEU A 6 4.76 -0.40 1.24
N ALA A 7 5.01 0.73 1.91
CA ALA A 7 3.98 1.71 2.22
C ALA A 7 4.25 3.00 1.45
N VAL A 8 3.30 3.40 0.60
CA VAL A 8 3.41 4.58 -0.26
C VAL A 8 2.39 5.62 0.19
N ASP A 9 2.86 6.76 0.69
CA ASP A 9 2.01 7.84 1.18
C ASP A 9 2.83 9.14 1.17
N ASP A 10 2.25 10.23 0.71
CA ASP A 10 2.95 11.52 0.67
C ASP A 10 3.07 12.20 2.04
N SER A 11 2.32 11.73 3.03
CA SER A 11 2.40 12.22 4.41
C SER A 11 3.49 11.50 5.18
N ARG A 12 4.52 12.23 5.60
CA ARG A 12 5.55 11.68 6.47
C ARG A 12 4.97 11.15 7.79
N THR A 13 4.02 11.90 8.36
CA THR A 13 3.36 11.49 9.60
C THR A 13 2.67 10.14 9.41
N MET A 14 1.98 9.95 8.30
CA MET A 14 1.30 8.69 8.03
C MET A 14 2.30 7.55 7.82
N ARG A 15 3.40 7.79 7.09
CA ARG A 15 4.45 6.78 6.93
C ARG A 15 5.02 6.35 8.28
N ASP A 16 5.25 7.32 9.18
CA ASP A 16 5.76 7.03 10.53
C ASP A 16 4.72 6.24 11.34
N MET A 17 3.45 6.58 11.25
CA MET A 17 2.37 5.85 11.93
C MET A 17 2.27 4.40 11.46
N ILE A 18 2.43 4.17 10.16
CA ILE A 18 2.43 2.82 9.59
C ILE A 18 3.61 2.01 10.15
N ARG A 19 4.80 2.61 10.17
CA ARG A 19 5.99 1.96 10.76
C ARG A 19 5.77 1.61 12.23
N LEU A 20 5.25 2.56 13.01
CA LEU A 20 4.99 2.34 14.44
C LEU A 20 3.98 1.21 14.68
N ALA A 21 3.03 1.04 13.77
CA ALA A 21 2.06 -0.04 13.86
C ALA A 21 2.66 -1.39 13.46
N LEU A 22 3.46 -1.43 12.41
CA LEU A 22 3.87 -2.68 11.78
C LEU A 22 5.21 -3.25 12.28
N LEU A 23 6.19 -2.39 12.59
CA LEU A 23 7.50 -2.86 13.05
C LEU A 23 7.40 -3.71 14.33
N PRO A 24 6.67 -3.27 15.38
CA PRO A 24 6.53 -4.10 16.58
C PRO A 24 5.82 -5.43 16.34
N ALA A 25 5.00 -5.50 15.29
CA ALA A 25 4.29 -6.73 14.92
C ALA A 25 5.14 -7.69 14.08
N GLY A 26 6.41 -7.35 13.82
CA GLY A 26 7.34 -8.23 13.13
C GLY A 26 7.43 -8.02 11.62
N PHE A 27 6.76 -7.01 11.07
CA PHE A 27 6.89 -6.69 9.63
C PHE A 27 8.15 -5.87 9.38
N ASN A 28 8.73 -6.05 8.19
CA ASN A 28 9.73 -5.13 7.66
C ASN A 28 9.01 -4.12 6.76
N VAL A 29 9.29 -2.83 6.92
CA VAL A 29 8.57 -1.77 6.24
C VAL A 29 9.53 -0.92 5.41
N HIS A 30 9.25 -0.86 4.11
CA HIS A 30 9.89 0.08 3.18
C HIS A 30 8.87 1.16 2.89
N THR A 31 9.31 2.40 2.70
CA THR A 31 8.39 3.52 2.45
C THR A 31 8.77 4.27 1.19
N ALA A 32 7.76 4.90 0.60
CA ALA A 32 7.92 5.81 -0.53
C ALA A 32 6.96 6.98 -0.36
N ASP A 33 7.30 8.15 -0.92
CA ASP A 33 6.55 9.38 -0.71
C ASP A 33 5.52 9.68 -1.81
N ASP A 34 5.54 8.95 -2.91
CA ASP A 34 4.51 9.01 -3.96
C ASP A 34 4.62 7.80 -4.88
N GLY A 35 3.75 7.75 -5.91
CA GLY A 35 3.71 6.61 -6.82
C GLY A 35 4.98 6.43 -7.63
N VAL A 36 5.62 7.53 -8.07
CA VAL A 36 6.89 7.46 -8.82
C VAL A 36 7.98 6.87 -7.95
N HIS A 37 8.13 7.38 -6.72
CA HIS A 37 9.10 6.87 -5.77
C HIS A 37 8.80 5.39 -5.41
N GLY A 38 7.52 5.04 -5.29
CA GLY A 38 7.11 3.66 -5.03
C GLY A 38 7.58 2.70 -6.12
N ILE A 39 7.46 3.09 -7.39
CA ILE A 39 7.95 2.27 -8.51
C ILE A 39 9.48 2.14 -8.45
N GLU A 40 10.19 3.20 -8.12
CA GLU A 40 11.65 3.16 -7.97
C GLU A 40 12.06 2.18 -6.86
N VAL A 41 11.39 2.23 -5.72
CA VAL A 41 11.67 1.32 -4.59
C VAL A 41 11.40 -0.12 -4.99
N LEU A 42 10.33 -0.37 -5.76
CA LEU A 42 9.98 -1.72 -6.23
C LEU A 42 11.02 -2.35 -7.14
N GLU A 43 11.90 -1.56 -7.75
CA GLU A 43 12.99 -2.10 -8.56
C GLU A 43 13.97 -2.93 -7.71
N GLY A 44 14.12 -2.58 -6.44
CA GLY A 44 15.08 -3.23 -5.54
C GLY A 44 14.49 -4.20 -4.52
N ILE A 45 13.16 -4.33 -4.46
CA ILE A 45 12.52 -5.19 -3.48
C ILE A 45 11.37 -5.98 -4.12
N LYS A 46 10.97 -7.06 -3.44
CA LYS A 46 9.76 -7.81 -3.79
C LYS A 46 8.91 -7.91 -2.52
N PRO A 47 8.03 -6.94 -2.26
CA PRO A 47 7.23 -6.96 -1.04
C PRO A 47 6.18 -8.06 -1.07
N ASP A 48 5.77 -8.50 0.12
CA ASP A 48 4.68 -9.46 0.28
C ASP A 48 3.32 -8.77 0.17
N ALA A 49 3.28 -7.47 0.45
CA ALA A 49 2.09 -6.64 0.24
C ALA A 49 2.49 -5.17 0.10
N ILE A 50 1.63 -4.40 -0.52
CA ILE A 50 1.81 -2.96 -0.72
C ILE A 50 0.63 -2.23 -0.07
N ILE A 51 0.92 -1.13 0.63
CA ILE A 51 -0.08 -0.18 1.12
C ILE A 51 0.12 1.10 0.32
N THR A 52 -0.95 1.68 -0.22
CA THR A 52 -0.85 2.95 -0.95
C THR A 52 -2.01 3.87 -0.63
N ASP A 53 -1.74 5.17 -0.53
CA ASP A 53 -2.77 6.20 -0.58
C ASP A 53 -3.18 6.43 -2.03
N ILE A 54 -4.24 7.19 -2.24
CA ILE A 54 -4.76 7.55 -3.56
C ILE A 54 -4.27 8.94 -3.97
N ASN A 55 -4.37 9.93 -3.09
CA ASN A 55 -4.02 11.32 -3.40
C ASN A 55 -2.55 11.59 -3.11
N MET A 56 -1.74 11.58 -4.16
CA MET A 56 -0.30 11.79 -4.06
C MET A 56 0.17 12.62 -5.26
N PRO A 57 1.27 13.43 -5.10
CA PRO A 57 1.82 14.16 -6.23
C PRO A 57 2.54 13.24 -7.21
N ARG A 58 2.82 13.72 -8.38
CA ARG A 58 3.53 13.07 -9.50
C ARG A 58 2.80 11.85 -10.08
N MET A 59 2.40 10.91 -9.24
CA MET A 59 1.64 9.74 -9.64
C MET A 59 0.71 9.39 -8.48
N ASP A 60 -0.59 9.40 -8.70
CA ASP A 60 -1.57 9.04 -7.68
C ASP A 60 -1.65 7.52 -7.47
N GLY A 61 -2.48 7.10 -6.52
CA GLY A 61 -2.62 5.69 -6.18
C GLY A 61 -3.17 4.84 -7.32
N PHE A 62 -4.07 5.38 -8.13
CA PHE A 62 -4.60 4.65 -9.28
C PHE A 62 -3.51 4.40 -10.32
N GLY A 63 -2.73 5.43 -10.65
CA GLY A 63 -1.60 5.29 -11.56
C GLY A 63 -0.54 4.33 -11.02
N PHE A 64 -0.30 4.38 -9.72
CA PHE A 64 0.64 3.48 -9.07
C PHE A 64 0.17 2.02 -9.16
N ILE A 65 -1.12 1.76 -8.87
CA ILE A 65 -1.68 0.41 -8.98
C ILE A 65 -1.56 -0.12 -10.41
N ASP A 66 -1.91 0.71 -11.40
CA ASP A 66 -1.78 0.33 -12.81
C ASP A 66 -0.34 -0.03 -13.17
N ALA A 67 0.62 0.78 -12.72
CA ALA A 67 2.04 0.56 -12.99
C ALA A 67 2.54 -0.74 -12.33
N VAL A 68 2.12 -1.01 -11.10
CA VAL A 68 2.49 -2.25 -10.39
C VAL A 68 1.92 -3.47 -11.12
N ARG A 69 0.67 -3.41 -11.52
CA ARG A 69 0.01 -4.52 -12.21
C ARG A 69 0.57 -4.76 -13.62
N GLY A 70 1.17 -3.74 -14.22
CA GLY A 70 1.87 -3.87 -15.49
C GLY A 70 3.21 -4.60 -15.40
N GLN A 71 3.76 -4.77 -14.19
CA GLN A 71 5.01 -5.50 -13.97
C GLN A 71 4.71 -6.96 -13.65
N GLU A 72 5.29 -7.87 -14.41
CA GLU A 72 5.02 -9.29 -14.26
C GLU A 72 5.33 -9.80 -12.84
N LYS A 73 6.46 -9.38 -12.27
CA LYS A 73 6.85 -9.84 -10.92
C LYS A 73 5.92 -9.37 -9.81
N HIS A 74 5.08 -8.34 -10.07
CA HIS A 74 4.14 -7.79 -9.08
C HIS A 74 2.69 -7.99 -9.47
N ARG A 75 2.41 -8.82 -10.45
CA ARG A 75 1.05 -9.02 -10.94
C ARG A 75 0.09 -9.56 -9.88
N ALA A 76 0.59 -10.38 -8.96
CA ALA A 76 -0.19 -10.98 -7.89
C ALA A 76 0.11 -10.40 -6.50
N THR A 77 0.98 -9.39 -6.39
CA THR A 77 1.32 -8.79 -5.11
C THR A 77 0.08 -8.09 -4.53
N PRO A 78 -0.36 -8.42 -3.31
CA PRO A 78 -1.52 -7.76 -2.72
C PRO A 78 -1.30 -6.27 -2.54
N ILE A 79 -2.33 -5.46 -2.86
CA ILE A 79 -2.31 -4.01 -2.69
C ILE A 79 -3.50 -3.60 -1.84
N LEU A 80 -3.23 -2.99 -0.67
CA LEU A 80 -4.25 -2.40 0.17
C LEU A 80 -4.21 -0.88 0.01
N VAL A 81 -5.33 -0.29 -0.34
CA VAL A 81 -5.47 1.17 -0.35
C VAL A 81 -5.74 1.64 1.07
N LEU A 82 -5.01 2.65 1.53
CA LEU A 82 -5.19 3.28 2.84
C LEU A 82 -5.31 4.78 2.60
N THR A 83 -6.53 5.32 2.73
CA THR A 83 -6.83 6.68 2.29
C THR A 83 -7.98 7.29 3.10
N THR A 84 -8.11 8.61 3.07
CA THR A 84 -9.27 9.31 3.66
C THR A 84 -10.52 9.20 2.78
N GLU A 85 -10.36 8.78 1.52
CA GLU A 85 -11.48 8.66 0.59
C GLU A 85 -12.36 7.46 0.92
N ALA A 86 -13.69 7.65 0.84
CA ALA A 86 -14.64 6.57 1.15
C ALA A 86 -15.71 6.40 0.05
N ALA A 87 -15.61 7.14 -1.05
CA ALA A 87 -16.60 7.11 -2.12
C ALA A 87 -16.64 5.74 -2.81
N PRO A 88 -17.83 5.14 -2.99
CA PRO A 88 -17.95 3.83 -3.63
C PRO A 88 -17.36 3.79 -5.04
N GLU A 89 -17.44 4.88 -5.80
CA GLU A 89 -16.90 4.97 -7.16
C GLU A 89 -15.38 4.83 -7.17
N LEU A 90 -14.71 5.41 -6.17
CA LEU A 90 -13.25 5.34 -6.04
C LEU A 90 -12.82 3.93 -5.63
N LYS A 91 -13.57 3.30 -4.73
CA LYS A 91 -13.31 1.91 -4.33
C LYS A 91 -13.46 0.97 -5.52
N ALA A 92 -14.50 1.14 -6.31
CA ALA A 92 -14.74 0.35 -7.51
C ALA A 92 -13.63 0.55 -8.54
N ARG A 93 -13.18 1.78 -8.73
CA ARG A 93 -12.08 2.11 -9.64
C ARG A 93 -10.77 1.43 -9.19
N ALA A 94 -10.47 1.47 -7.90
CA ALA A 94 -9.27 0.83 -7.37
C ALA A 94 -9.32 -0.69 -7.57
N ARG A 95 -10.46 -1.30 -7.29
CA ARG A 95 -10.66 -2.74 -7.50
C ARG A 95 -10.46 -3.13 -8.96
N SER A 96 -11.04 -2.35 -9.88
CA SER A 96 -10.87 -2.57 -11.31
C SER A 96 -9.42 -2.43 -11.76
N ALA A 97 -8.66 -1.56 -11.11
CA ALA A 97 -7.23 -1.39 -11.39
C ALA A 97 -6.38 -2.53 -10.80
N GLY A 98 -6.93 -3.31 -9.88
CA GLY A 98 -6.26 -4.45 -9.30
C GLY A 98 -5.94 -4.36 -7.81
N ALA A 99 -6.54 -3.40 -7.08
CA ALA A 99 -6.40 -3.33 -5.63
C ALA A 99 -7.09 -4.51 -4.95
N THR A 100 -6.48 -5.00 -3.87
CA THR A 100 -6.98 -6.16 -3.12
C THR A 100 -7.97 -5.73 -2.04
N GLY A 101 -7.76 -4.56 -1.42
CA GLY A 101 -8.63 -4.06 -0.35
C GLY A 101 -8.54 -2.56 -0.19
N TRP A 102 -9.42 -2.02 0.67
CA TRP A 102 -9.56 -0.59 0.90
C TRP A 102 -9.79 -0.33 2.38
N ILE A 103 -8.97 0.52 2.98
CA ILE A 103 -9.07 0.90 4.39
C ILE A 103 -9.15 2.42 4.46
N VAL A 104 -10.10 2.94 5.22
CA VAL A 104 -10.29 4.39 5.39
C VAL A 104 -9.50 4.88 6.59
N LYS A 105 -8.77 5.99 6.44
CA LYS A 105 -8.06 6.66 7.54
C LYS A 105 -9.05 7.39 8.45
N PRO A 106 -8.75 7.50 9.75
CA PRO A 106 -7.60 6.93 10.44
C PRO A 106 -7.72 5.41 10.57
N PHE A 107 -6.59 4.70 10.52
CA PHE A 107 -6.60 3.25 10.61
C PHE A 107 -6.41 2.76 12.05
N ASP A 108 -7.00 1.62 12.36
CA ASP A 108 -6.73 0.90 13.59
C ASP A 108 -5.53 -0.03 13.36
N PRO A 109 -4.44 0.07 14.16
CA PRO A 109 -3.25 -0.76 13.96
C PRO A 109 -3.54 -2.25 13.92
N GLY A 110 -4.38 -2.76 14.82
CA GLY A 110 -4.74 -4.18 14.86
C GLY A 110 -5.47 -4.63 13.61
N LYS A 111 -6.38 -3.80 13.09
CA LYS A 111 -7.11 -4.10 11.87
C LYS A 111 -6.20 -4.08 10.64
N LEU A 112 -5.26 -3.14 10.58
CA LEU A 112 -4.28 -3.08 9.49
C LEU A 112 -3.40 -4.32 9.48
N ILE A 113 -2.87 -4.71 10.64
CA ILE A 113 -2.06 -5.91 10.79
C ILE A 113 -2.84 -7.14 10.33
N LYS A 114 -4.08 -7.28 10.77
CA LYS A 114 -4.94 -8.41 10.41
C LYS A 114 -5.21 -8.45 8.91
N ALA A 115 -5.49 -7.30 8.30
CA ALA A 115 -5.73 -7.21 6.86
C ALA A 115 -4.48 -7.65 6.07
N LEU A 116 -3.29 -7.19 6.48
CA LEU A 116 -2.03 -7.60 5.85
C LEU A 116 -1.78 -9.10 5.99
N GLN A 117 -2.02 -9.66 7.16
CA GLN A 117 -1.87 -11.10 7.38
C GLN A 117 -2.81 -11.91 6.50
N MET A 118 -4.03 -11.44 6.29
CA MET A 118 -5.01 -12.10 5.45
C MET A 118 -4.63 -12.11 3.97
N VAL A 119 -4.07 -11.01 3.45
CA VAL A 119 -3.77 -10.89 2.02
C VAL A 119 -2.37 -11.39 1.67
N ALA A 120 -1.42 -11.29 2.58
CA ALA A 120 -0.02 -11.66 2.36
C ALA A 120 0.33 -13.03 2.97
N GLY A 121 -0.53 -13.50 3.84
CA GLY A 121 -0.38 -14.83 4.44
C GLY A 121 -0.93 -15.90 3.56
#